data_7d1ff0663f6334bc3c099f3b47f4d1f7
#
_entry.id   7d1ff0663f6334bc3c099f3b47f4d1f7
#
_cell.length_a   1.000
_cell.length_b   1.000
_cell.length_c   1.000
_cell.angle_alpha   90.00
_cell.angle_beta   90.00
_cell.angle_gamma   90.00
#
_symmetry.space_group_name_H-M   'P 1'
#
loop_
_entity.id
_entity.type
_entity.pdbx_description
1 polymer ?
#
loop_
_entity_poly.entity_id
_entity_poly.type
_entity_poly.pdbx_seq_one_letter_code
_entity_poly.pdbx_strand_id
1 'polypeptide(L)'
;MICLHENPLSMVDHTGFRKFCAAMQPMFKVPTRNTIRADIVEMHDVQRKSLVKYFQQLSCRIAITTDMWTANHQKKGYMAVTAHFIDDKWELKSFLLRFIYVPAPHTAEVAADVLHEVLVDCHLERKVSIVTLDNCSTNDSMMVKMQDKLPLDSLMLDGSLLHMRCAAHILNLIVKDGMSIMEKGIEKVRDSVGFWCATPKRHEKFEKMASTLSIPYTKRIGLDCTTRWNSTFLMLSIALEYQPVFDRLALREKLFTPICPSVAEWIFAKEVCSRLRIFYDISELLSGTKYVTANLFFPKICSVYLAIRKWRTVNHSGIEDMSKLMKQKFDKYWSDAHGSNFKCSQLFSHLFMG
;
A
#
# COMPACT_ATOMS: atom_id res chain seq x y z
N MET A 1 14.46 10.98 -20.74
CA MET A 1 13.50 11.98 -20.22
C MET A 1 12.07 11.45 -20.24
N ILE A 2 11.48 10.99 -21.37
CA ILE A 2 10.09 10.52 -21.45
C ILE A 2 9.83 9.35 -20.48
N CYS A 3 10.55 8.23 -20.59
CA CYS A 3 10.42 7.09 -19.69
C CYS A 3 10.76 7.42 -18.23
N LEU A 4 11.83 8.19 -17.99
CA LEU A 4 12.30 8.49 -16.64
C LEU A 4 11.35 9.39 -15.84
N HIS A 5 10.63 10.28 -16.52
CA HIS A 5 9.72 11.25 -15.88
C HIS A 5 8.26 11.01 -16.26
N GLU A 6 7.94 9.84 -16.83
CA GLU A 6 6.58 9.44 -17.20
C GLU A 6 5.84 10.47 -18.08
N ASN A 7 6.59 11.22 -18.91
CA ASN A 7 6.01 12.20 -19.80
C ASN A 7 5.22 11.52 -20.93
N PRO A 8 4.08 12.09 -21.35
CA PRO A 8 3.34 11.56 -22.49
C PRO A 8 4.17 11.65 -23.78
N LEU A 9 4.01 10.68 -24.68
CA LEU A 9 4.72 10.67 -25.98
C LEU A 9 4.45 11.94 -26.79
N SER A 10 3.30 12.59 -26.57
CA SER A 10 2.94 13.87 -27.22
C SER A 10 3.85 15.02 -26.82
N MET A 11 4.66 14.90 -25.79
CA MET A 11 5.61 15.93 -25.38
C MET A 11 6.51 16.40 -26.54
N VAL A 12 6.93 15.48 -27.41
CA VAL A 12 7.79 15.82 -28.57
C VAL A 12 7.10 16.67 -29.63
N ASP A 13 5.78 16.78 -29.57
CA ASP A 13 5.00 17.63 -30.50
C ASP A 13 4.74 19.02 -29.91
N HIS A 14 4.99 19.24 -28.60
CA HIS A 14 4.75 20.52 -27.97
C HIS A 14 5.66 21.60 -28.54
N THR A 15 5.07 22.72 -28.99
CA THR A 15 5.80 23.83 -29.60
C THR A 15 6.88 24.37 -28.66
N GLY A 16 6.62 24.48 -27.38
CA GLY A 16 7.61 24.93 -26.39
C GLY A 16 8.81 23.98 -26.28
N PHE A 17 8.56 22.67 -26.26
CA PHE A 17 9.62 21.66 -26.24
C PHE A 17 10.48 21.70 -27.50
N ARG A 18 9.86 21.82 -28.68
CA ARG A 18 10.57 21.96 -29.97
C ARG A 18 11.42 23.22 -30.03
N LYS A 19 10.87 24.37 -29.57
CA LYS A 19 11.64 25.63 -29.48
C LYS A 19 12.81 25.51 -28.51
N PHE A 20 12.60 24.88 -27.35
CA PHE A 20 13.66 24.62 -26.38
C PHE A 20 14.79 23.77 -26.99
N CYS A 21 14.46 22.65 -27.62
CA CYS A 21 15.45 21.80 -28.29
C CYS A 21 16.21 22.55 -29.39
N ALA A 22 15.52 23.34 -30.22
CA ALA A 22 16.16 24.12 -31.29
C ALA A 22 17.06 25.23 -30.75
N ALA A 23 16.73 25.84 -29.62
CA ALA A 23 17.57 26.84 -28.95
C ALA A 23 18.83 26.23 -28.34
N MET A 24 18.74 25.01 -27.79
CA MET A 24 19.87 24.29 -27.19
C MET A 24 20.80 23.70 -28.24
N GLN A 25 20.24 23.14 -29.32
CA GLN A 25 21.01 22.53 -30.43
C GLN A 25 20.21 22.67 -31.74
N PRO A 26 20.50 23.69 -32.55
CA PRO A 26 19.77 23.96 -33.79
C PRO A 26 19.74 22.79 -34.79
N MET A 27 20.78 21.96 -34.78
CA MET A 27 20.88 20.80 -35.69
C MET A 27 20.13 19.59 -35.21
N PHE A 28 19.63 19.58 -33.95
CA PHE A 28 18.86 18.46 -33.40
C PHE A 28 17.44 18.44 -33.94
N LYS A 29 17.13 17.40 -34.69
CA LYS A 29 15.77 17.14 -35.18
C LYS A 29 15.02 16.33 -34.16
N VAL A 30 14.04 16.95 -33.49
CA VAL A 30 13.19 16.26 -32.50
C VAL A 30 12.43 15.12 -33.21
N PRO A 31 12.56 13.86 -32.74
CA PRO A 31 11.87 12.71 -33.32
C PRO A 31 10.33 12.85 -33.26
N THR A 32 9.65 12.10 -34.10
CA THR A 32 8.17 12.02 -34.03
C THR A 32 7.71 11.14 -32.87
N ARG A 33 6.45 11.26 -32.46
CA ARG A 33 5.81 10.37 -31.48
C ARG A 33 5.99 8.88 -31.84
N ASN A 34 5.82 8.56 -33.11
CA ASN A 34 5.91 7.18 -33.58
C ASN A 34 7.34 6.65 -33.48
N THR A 35 8.34 7.48 -33.81
CA THR A 35 9.75 7.14 -33.62
C THR A 35 10.05 6.88 -32.15
N ILE A 36 9.68 7.80 -31.25
CA ILE A 36 9.88 7.63 -29.80
C ILE A 36 9.19 6.36 -29.28
N ARG A 37 7.98 6.07 -29.76
CA ARG A 37 7.28 4.84 -29.38
C ARG A 37 8.06 3.58 -29.81
N ALA A 38 8.56 3.57 -31.06
CA ALA A 38 9.35 2.45 -31.56
C ALA A 38 10.64 2.26 -30.75
N ASP A 39 11.36 3.36 -30.49
CA ASP A 39 12.58 3.35 -29.69
C ASP A 39 12.33 2.81 -28.27
N ILE A 40 11.23 3.22 -27.62
CA ILE A 40 10.87 2.74 -26.28
C ILE A 40 10.56 1.24 -26.30
N VAL A 41 9.84 0.74 -27.30
CA VAL A 41 9.57 -0.71 -27.45
C VAL A 41 10.86 -1.48 -27.66
N GLU A 42 11.75 -1.01 -28.51
CA GLU A 42 13.05 -1.63 -28.74
C GLU A 42 13.90 -1.64 -27.45
N MET A 43 13.98 -0.51 -26.75
CA MET A 43 14.68 -0.43 -25.45
C MET A 43 14.10 -1.43 -24.44
N HIS A 44 12.79 -1.56 -24.37
CA HIS A 44 12.14 -2.52 -23.49
C HIS A 44 12.55 -3.96 -23.83
N ASP A 45 12.54 -4.34 -25.11
CA ASP A 45 12.89 -5.69 -25.55
C ASP A 45 14.38 -6.02 -25.28
N VAL A 46 15.27 -5.06 -25.50
CA VAL A 46 16.69 -5.20 -25.17
C VAL A 46 16.87 -5.38 -23.66
N GLN A 47 16.23 -4.54 -22.84
CA GLN A 47 16.32 -4.62 -21.38
C GLN A 47 15.74 -5.93 -20.86
N ARG A 48 14.60 -6.38 -21.40
CA ARG A 48 13.99 -7.65 -21.03
C ARG A 48 14.93 -8.83 -21.29
N LYS A 49 15.55 -8.90 -22.48
CA LYS A 49 16.53 -9.96 -22.82
C LYS A 49 17.73 -9.93 -21.87
N SER A 50 18.22 -8.74 -21.53
CA SER A 50 19.32 -8.57 -20.59
C SER A 50 18.92 -9.03 -19.16
N LEU A 51 17.70 -8.70 -18.72
CA LEU A 51 17.19 -9.09 -17.43
C LEU A 51 17.03 -10.63 -17.32
N VAL A 52 16.51 -11.28 -18.34
CA VAL A 52 16.41 -12.76 -18.39
C VAL A 52 17.79 -13.42 -18.27
N LYS A 53 18.80 -12.92 -19.01
CA LYS A 53 20.19 -13.40 -18.88
C LYS A 53 20.74 -13.19 -17.48
N TYR A 54 20.45 -12.06 -16.86
CA TYR A 54 20.85 -11.76 -15.49
C TYR A 54 20.22 -12.77 -14.51
N PHE A 55 18.94 -13.04 -14.62
CA PHE A 55 18.25 -14.02 -13.78
C PHE A 55 18.81 -15.45 -13.95
N GLN A 56 19.19 -15.85 -15.15
CA GLN A 56 19.80 -17.16 -15.37
C GLN A 56 21.13 -17.33 -14.60
N GLN A 57 21.90 -16.26 -14.43
CA GLN A 57 23.19 -16.27 -13.76
C GLN A 57 23.09 -16.18 -12.21
N LEU A 58 21.94 -15.76 -11.68
CA LEU A 58 21.74 -15.66 -10.22
C LEU A 58 21.73 -17.06 -9.57
N SER A 59 22.44 -17.17 -8.46
CA SER A 59 22.43 -18.36 -7.59
C SER A 59 21.38 -18.29 -6.49
N CYS A 60 20.92 -17.07 -6.13
CA CYS A 60 20.00 -16.82 -5.03
C CYS A 60 18.55 -17.19 -5.36
N ARG A 61 17.75 -17.38 -4.33
CA ARG A 61 16.31 -17.48 -4.40
C ARG A 61 15.67 -16.11 -4.63
N ILE A 62 14.49 -16.09 -5.26
CA ILE A 62 13.78 -14.89 -5.66
C ILE A 62 12.37 -14.91 -5.05
N ALA A 63 12.06 -13.88 -4.28
CA ALA A 63 10.71 -13.63 -3.79
C ALA A 63 9.89 -12.91 -4.89
N ILE A 64 8.66 -13.35 -5.10
CA ILE A 64 7.72 -12.77 -6.04
C ILE A 64 6.64 -12.02 -5.27
N THR A 65 6.28 -10.83 -5.72
CA THR A 65 5.03 -10.18 -5.30
C THR A 65 4.15 -9.99 -6.50
N THR A 66 2.86 -10.21 -6.35
CA THR A 66 1.89 -9.95 -7.41
C THR A 66 0.63 -9.31 -6.83
N ASP A 67 0.07 -8.42 -7.62
CA ASP A 67 -1.19 -7.74 -7.36
C ASP A 67 -2.04 -7.73 -8.62
N MET A 68 -3.33 -7.99 -8.46
CA MET A 68 -4.29 -8.04 -9.56
C MET A 68 -5.42 -7.05 -9.31
N TRP A 69 -5.71 -6.22 -10.29
CA TRP A 69 -6.80 -5.26 -10.20
C TRP A 69 -7.58 -5.14 -11.49
N THR A 70 -8.80 -4.66 -11.38
CA THR A 70 -9.67 -4.37 -12.53
C THR A 70 -9.68 -2.87 -12.81
N ALA A 71 -9.35 -2.50 -14.04
CA ALA A 71 -9.41 -1.09 -14.48
C ALA A 71 -10.87 -0.63 -14.57
N ASN A 72 -11.22 0.42 -13.81
CA ASN A 72 -12.60 0.89 -13.64
C ASN A 72 -13.32 1.19 -14.96
N HIS A 73 -12.64 1.84 -15.92
CA HIS A 73 -13.25 2.27 -17.19
C HIS A 73 -13.38 1.13 -18.21
N GLN A 74 -12.45 0.17 -18.23
CA GLN A 74 -12.43 -0.89 -19.23
C GLN A 74 -12.90 -2.24 -18.69
N LYS A 75 -13.08 -2.37 -17.38
CA LYS A 75 -13.38 -3.62 -16.66
C LYS A 75 -12.43 -4.79 -17.04
N LYS A 76 -11.20 -4.45 -17.41
CA LYS A 76 -10.14 -5.40 -17.74
C LYS A 76 -9.30 -5.69 -16.52
N GLY A 77 -8.99 -6.97 -16.29
CA GLY A 77 -8.08 -7.38 -15.24
C GLY A 77 -6.61 -7.22 -15.68
N TYR A 78 -5.80 -6.74 -14.78
CA TYR A 78 -4.35 -6.65 -14.97
C TYR A 78 -3.63 -7.25 -13.77
N MET A 79 -2.47 -7.84 -14.03
CA MET A 79 -1.58 -8.38 -13.01
C MET A 79 -0.21 -7.72 -13.16
N ALA A 80 0.33 -7.23 -12.05
CA ALA A 80 1.74 -6.86 -11.94
C ALA A 80 2.50 -7.98 -11.23
N VAL A 81 3.64 -8.37 -11.77
CA VAL A 81 4.53 -9.37 -11.17
C VAL A 81 5.89 -8.75 -10.95
N THR A 82 6.35 -8.72 -9.69
CA THR A 82 7.62 -8.12 -9.29
C THR A 82 8.52 -9.17 -8.63
N ALA A 83 9.79 -9.16 -8.97
CA ALA A 83 10.82 -10.00 -8.35
C ALA A 83 11.65 -9.20 -7.35
N HIS A 84 11.95 -9.80 -6.20
CA HIS A 84 12.77 -9.21 -5.14
C HIS A 84 13.81 -10.22 -4.67
N PHE A 85 15.06 -9.79 -4.53
CA PHE A 85 16.15 -10.63 -4.04
C PHE A 85 17.31 -9.78 -3.53
N ILE A 86 18.21 -10.41 -2.78
CA ILE A 86 19.48 -9.81 -2.38
C ILE A 86 20.54 -10.42 -3.28
N ASP A 87 21.31 -9.58 -3.97
CA ASP A 87 22.37 -10.02 -4.86
C ASP A 87 23.67 -10.39 -4.11
N ASP A 88 24.67 -10.88 -4.84
CA ASP A 88 25.96 -11.27 -4.27
C ASP A 88 26.75 -10.10 -3.63
N LYS A 89 26.32 -8.87 -3.86
CA LYS A 89 26.85 -7.65 -3.23
C LYS A 89 26.06 -7.22 -1.99
N TRP A 90 25.12 -8.05 -1.56
CA TRP A 90 24.21 -7.75 -0.45
C TRP A 90 23.30 -6.53 -0.69
N GLU A 91 23.00 -6.24 -1.96
CA GLU A 91 22.07 -5.17 -2.33
C GLU A 91 20.68 -5.73 -2.62
N LEU A 92 19.65 -5.10 -2.04
CA LEU A 92 18.26 -5.40 -2.38
C LEU A 92 17.97 -4.96 -3.81
N LYS A 93 17.55 -5.91 -4.63
CA LYS A 93 17.12 -5.68 -6.02
C LYS A 93 15.61 -5.91 -6.14
N SER A 94 14.97 -5.05 -6.91
CA SER A 94 13.55 -5.14 -7.22
C SER A 94 13.32 -4.84 -8.68
N PHE A 95 12.64 -5.75 -9.39
CA PHE A 95 12.35 -5.64 -10.82
C PHE A 95 10.89 -5.93 -11.10
N LEU A 96 10.23 -5.05 -11.83
CA LEU A 96 8.93 -5.35 -12.44
C LEU A 96 9.17 -6.32 -13.60
N LEU A 97 8.76 -7.59 -13.43
CA LEU A 97 8.90 -8.63 -14.46
C LEU A 97 7.91 -8.41 -15.59
N ARG A 98 6.65 -8.21 -15.24
CA ARG A 98 5.55 -8.04 -16.19
C ARG A 98 4.44 -7.18 -15.60
N PHE A 99 3.82 -6.44 -16.48
CA PHE A 99 2.50 -5.85 -16.33
C PHE A 99 1.64 -6.45 -17.44
N ILE A 100 0.69 -7.31 -17.09
CA ILE A 100 0.02 -8.19 -18.05
C ILE A 100 -1.50 -8.09 -17.91
N TYR A 101 -2.19 -8.14 -19.04
CA TYR A 101 -3.63 -8.30 -19.08
C TYR A 101 -4.00 -9.74 -18.71
N VAL A 102 -4.94 -9.89 -17.79
CA VAL A 102 -5.50 -11.19 -17.38
C VAL A 102 -6.85 -11.36 -18.06
N PRO A 103 -7.02 -12.39 -18.91
CA PRO A 103 -8.29 -12.59 -19.59
C PRO A 103 -9.40 -13.01 -18.62
N ALA A 104 -10.64 -12.65 -18.96
CA ALA A 104 -11.81 -13.15 -18.24
C ALA A 104 -12.12 -14.62 -18.63
N PRO A 105 -12.69 -15.42 -17.72
CA PRO A 105 -13.02 -15.09 -16.34
C PRO A 105 -11.78 -15.04 -15.43
N HIS A 106 -11.75 -14.11 -14.46
CA HIS A 106 -10.63 -13.96 -13.53
C HIS A 106 -10.66 -15.04 -12.43
N THR A 107 -10.49 -16.30 -12.86
CA THR A 107 -10.45 -17.46 -11.96
C THR A 107 -9.06 -17.69 -11.39
N ALA A 108 -8.97 -18.47 -10.32
CA ALA A 108 -7.70 -18.92 -9.75
C ALA A 108 -6.82 -19.68 -10.75
N GLU A 109 -7.43 -20.44 -11.67
CA GLU A 109 -6.73 -21.16 -12.75
C GLU A 109 -6.04 -20.20 -13.69
N VAL A 110 -6.82 -19.27 -14.28
CA VAL A 110 -6.30 -18.28 -15.24
C VAL A 110 -5.20 -17.43 -14.60
N ALA A 111 -5.38 -17.01 -13.34
CA ALA A 111 -4.36 -16.24 -12.63
C ALA A 111 -3.07 -17.05 -12.38
N ALA A 112 -3.21 -18.35 -12.05
CA ALA A 112 -2.05 -19.24 -11.89
C ALA A 112 -1.32 -19.47 -13.22
N ASP A 113 -2.05 -19.68 -14.32
CA ASP A 113 -1.46 -19.84 -15.65
C ASP A 113 -0.65 -18.61 -16.05
N VAL A 114 -1.24 -17.43 -15.92
CA VAL A 114 -0.59 -16.15 -16.23
C VAL A 114 0.68 -15.95 -15.39
N LEU A 115 0.62 -16.21 -14.08
CA LEU A 115 1.80 -16.08 -13.23
C LEU A 115 2.87 -17.11 -13.60
N HIS A 116 2.48 -18.36 -13.85
CA HIS A 116 3.40 -19.42 -14.26
C HIS A 116 4.11 -19.09 -15.56
N GLU A 117 3.38 -18.61 -16.59
CA GLU A 117 3.97 -18.16 -17.86
C GLU A 117 5.03 -17.05 -17.63
N VAL A 118 4.76 -16.08 -16.75
CA VAL A 118 5.72 -15.03 -16.43
C VAL A 118 7.00 -15.61 -15.82
N LEU A 119 6.86 -16.58 -14.90
CA LEU A 119 8.02 -17.22 -14.27
C LEU A 119 8.84 -18.03 -15.26
N VAL A 120 8.20 -18.79 -16.15
CA VAL A 120 8.87 -19.56 -17.22
C VAL A 120 9.58 -18.63 -18.21
N ASP A 121 8.92 -17.58 -18.66
CA ASP A 121 9.49 -16.57 -19.55
C ASP A 121 10.75 -15.88 -18.99
N CYS A 122 10.85 -15.81 -17.65
CA CYS A 122 11.98 -15.24 -16.96
C CYS A 122 12.99 -16.30 -16.44
N HIS A 123 12.75 -17.59 -16.68
CA HIS A 123 13.53 -18.73 -16.13
C HIS A 123 13.64 -18.70 -14.60
N LEU A 124 12.54 -18.38 -13.93
CA LEU A 124 12.46 -18.25 -12.48
C LEU A 124 11.74 -19.41 -11.80
N GLU A 125 11.10 -20.32 -12.52
CA GLU A 125 10.25 -21.40 -12.00
C GLU A 125 10.96 -22.29 -10.97
N ARG A 126 12.29 -22.42 -11.05
CA ARG A 126 13.11 -23.17 -10.09
C ARG A 126 13.77 -22.31 -9.00
N LYS A 127 13.61 -20.99 -9.07
CA LYS A 127 14.28 -20.04 -8.15
C LYS A 127 13.32 -19.34 -7.22
N VAL A 128 12.00 -19.55 -7.36
CA VAL A 128 11.00 -18.94 -6.48
C VAL A 128 11.20 -19.41 -5.04
N SER A 129 11.28 -18.46 -4.11
CA SER A 129 11.27 -18.75 -2.68
C SER A 129 9.84 -18.68 -2.12
N ILE A 130 9.20 -17.54 -2.33
CA ILE A 130 7.86 -17.20 -1.84
C ILE A 130 7.12 -16.38 -2.88
N VAL A 131 5.78 -16.44 -2.84
CA VAL A 131 4.89 -15.54 -3.59
C VAL A 131 4.01 -14.80 -2.60
N THR A 132 4.10 -13.47 -2.58
CA THR A 132 3.31 -12.63 -1.71
C THR A 132 2.12 -12.05 -2.48
N LEU A 133 0.91 -12.23 -1.91
CA LEU A 133 -0.37 -11.80 -2.48
C LEU A 133 -1.25 -11.15 -1.42
N ASP A 134 -2.31 -10.47 -1.86
CA ASP A 134 -3.38 -10.04 -0.96
C ASP A 134 -4.19 -11.24 -0.43
N ASN A 135 -5.06 -10.99 0.57
CA ASN A 135 -5.75 -12.05 1.30
C ASN A 135 -7.14 -12.37 0.71
N CYS A 136 -7.29 -12.43 -0.60
CA CYS A 136 -8.54 -12.89 -1.20
C CYS A 136 -8.54 -14.43 -1.38
N SER A 137 -9.73 -15.04 -1.32
CA SER A 137 -9.89 -16.50 -1.45
C SER A 137 -9.48 -17.04 -2.82
N THR A 138 -9.58 -16.22 -3.86
CA THR A 138 -9.11 -16.58 -5.22
C THR A 138 -7.60 -16.77 -5.22
N ASN A 139 -6.85 -15.95 -4.48
CA ASN A 139 -5.41 -16.07 -4.36
C ASN A 139 -4.99 -17.31 -3.56
N ASP A 140 -5.75 -17.70 -2.53
CA ASP A 140 -5.52 -18.97 -1.82
C ASP A 140 -5.62 -20.15 -2.79
N SER A 141 -6.68 -20.20 -3.60
CA SER A 141 -6.89 -21.23 -4.62
C SER A 141 -5.85 -21.18 -5.74
N MET A 142 -5.44 -19.97 -6.16
CA MET A 142 -4.37 -19.78 -7.15
C MET A 142 -3.04 -20.37 -6.66
N MET A 143 -2.69 -20.17 -5.39
CA MET A 143 -1.42 -20.66 -4.85
C MET A 143 -1.36 -22.18 -4.74
N VAL A 144 -2.49 -22.86 -4.47
CA VAL A 144 -2.57 -24.33 -4.55
C VAL A 144 -2.23 -24.80 -5.97
N LYS A 145 -2.83 -24.18 -7.00
CA LYS A 145 -2.54 -24.51 -8.40
C LYS A 145 -1.11 -24.16 -8.82
N MET A 146 -0.55 -23.09 -8.28
CA MET A 146 0.85 -22.73 -8.53
C MET A 146 1.82 -23.78 -7.95
N GLN A 147 1.51 -24.33 -6.78
CA GLN A 147 2.33 -25.40 -6.19
C GLN A 147 2.37 -26.65 -7.10
N ASP A 148 1.25 -26.99 -7.75
CA ASP A 148 1.19 -28.11 -8.70
C ASP A 148 1.96 -27.83 -10.01
N LYS A 149 2.12 -26.57 -10.40
CA LYS A 149 2.80 -26.17 -11.64
C LYS A 149 4.32 -26.01 -11.49
N LEU A 150 4.79 -25.75 -10.28
CA LEU A 150 6.21 -25.55 -10.02
C LEU A 150 6.93 -26.88 -9.70
N PRO A 151 8.21 -27.03 -10.09
CA PRO A 151 8.97 -28.22 -9.77
C PRO A 151 9.11 -28.43 -8.26
N LEU A 152 8.57 -29.51 -7.72
CA LEU A 152 8.54 -29.80 -6.27
C LEU A 152 9.93 -29.79 -5.64
N ASP A 153 10.94 -30.33 -6.33
CA ASP A 153 12.34 -30.36 -5.90
C ASP A 153 12.96 -28.96 -5.79
N SER A 154 12.31 -27.94 -6.37
CA SER A 154 12.77 -26.55 -6.28
C SER A 154 12.07 -25.75 -5.18
N LEU A 155 10.99 -26.25 -4.59
CA LEU A 155 10.22 -25.54 -3.58
C LEU A 155 10.85 -25.68 -2.18
N MET A 156 10.85 -24.58 -1.43
CA MET A 156 11.33 -24.58 -0.05
C MET A 156 10.33 -25.29 0.87
N LEU A 157 10.83 -26.23 1.68
CA LEU A 157 10.02 -27.05 2.61
C LEU A 157 8.77 -27.63 1.93
N ASP A 158 8.98 -28.30 0.83
CA ASP A 158 7.93 -28.96 0.05
C ASP A 158 6.76 -28.04 -0.32
N GLY A 159 7.06 -26.74 -0.55
CA GLY A 159 6.09 -25.73 -0.93
C GLY A 159 5.28 -25.12 0.21
N SER A 160 5.51 -25.53 1.46
CA SER A 160 4.76 -25.01 2.62
C SER A 160 4.99 -23.51 2.87
N LEU A 161 6.06 -22.94 2.30
CA LEU A 161 6.39 -21.52 2.37
C LEU A 161 6.05 -20.73 1.10
N LEU A 162 5.58 -21.41 0.05
CA LEU A 162 5.37 -20.75 -1.24
C LEU A 162 4.40 -19.58 -1.15
N HIS A 163 3.30 -19.71 -0.38
CA HIS A 163 2.30 -18.66 -0.23
C HIS A 163 2.56 -17.80 1.01
N MET A 164 2.86 -16.53 0.80
CA MET A 164 2.92 -15.53 1.86
C MET A 164 1.79 -14.52 1.70
N ARG A 165 1.02 -14.30 2.77
CA ARG A 165 -0.04 -13.31 2.79
C ARG A 165 0.52 -11.91 3.01
N CYS A 166 0.03 -10.92 2.27
CA CYS A 166 0.46 -9.53 2.40
C CYS A 166 0.16 -8.99 3.80
N ALA A 167 1.22 -8.67 4.56
CA ALA A 167 1.10 -8.16 5.92
C ALA A 167 0.38 -6.80 5.98
N ALA A 168 0.67 -5.90 5.05
CA ALA A 168 0.00 -4.60 4.98
C ALA A 168 -1.51 -4.76 4.73
N HIS A 169 -1.91 -5.75 3.91
CA HIS A 169 -3.32 -6.07 3.70
C HIS A 169 -3.97 -6.65 4.97
N ILE A 170 -3.28 -7.52 5.72
CA ILE A 170 -3.79 -8.03 7.01
C ILE A 170 -3.96 -6.89 8.01
N LEU A 171 -3.00 -5.98 8.14
CA LEU A 171 -3.11 -4.79 9.00
C LEU A 171 -4.33 -3.94 8.60
N ASN A 172 -4.54 -3.73 7.30
CA ASN A 172 -5.73 -3.03 6.79
C ASN A 172 -7.03 -3.72 7.22
N LEU A 173 -7.12 -5.05 7.12
CA LEU A 173 -8.30 -5.80 7.54
C LEU A 173 -8.54 -5.70 9.05
N ILE A 174 -7.49 -5.76 9.87
CA ILE A 174 -7.58 -5.61 11.33
C ILE A 174 -8.12 -4.23 11.69
N VAL A 175 -7.57 -3.18 11.09
CA VAL A 175 -8.02 -1.81 11.35
C VAL A 175 -9.43 -1.59 10.86
N LYS A 176 -9.80 -2.10 9.68
CA LYS A 176 -11.15 -1.97 9.12
C LYS A 176 -12.21 -2.58 10.05
N ASP A 177 -11.95 -3.76 10.61
CA ASP A 177 -12.88 -4.38 11.58
C ASP A 177 -13.01 -3.53 12.86
N GLY A 178 -11.90 -2.99 13.37
CA GLY A 178 -11.93 -2.08 14.53
C GLY A 178 -12.66 -0.77 14.24
N MET A 179 -12.42 -0.18 13.06
CA MET A 179 -13.05 1.08 12.64
C MET A 179 -14.57 0.99 12.52
N SER A 180 -15.12 -0.18 12.20
CA SER A 180 -16.58 -0.37 12.06
C SER A 180 -17.35 0.01 13.33
N ILE A 181 -16.74 -0.12 14.51
CA ILE A 181 -17.32 0.31 15.80
C ILE A 181 -17.12 1.80 16.04
N MET A 182 -16.02 2.37 15.55
CA MET A 182 -15.63 3.75 15.86
C MET A 182 -16.25 4.79 14.92
N GLU A 183 -16.80 4.40 13.77
CA GLU A 183 -17.33 5.32 12.75
C GLU A 183 -18.27 6.37 13.33
N LYS A 184 -19.24 5.96 14.14
CA LYS A 184 -20.20 6.87 14.79
C LYS A 184 -19.52 7.90 15.72
N GLY A 185 -18.45 7.50 16.40
CA GLY A 185 -17.75 8.36 17.35
C GLY A 185 -16.86 9.44 16.70
N ILE A 186 -16.48 9.24 15.43
CA ILE A 186 -15.66 10.20 14.67
C ILE A 186 -16.45 10.94 13.59
N GLU A 187 -17.72 10.62 13.41
CA GLU A 187 -18.59 11.18 12.36
C GLU A 187 -18.65 12.71 12.44
N LYS A 188 -18.84 13.28 13.64
CA LYS A 188 -18.87 14.74 13.81
C LYS A 188 -17.54 15.42 13.49
N VAL A 189 -16.40 14.77 13.71
CA VAL A 189 -15.11 15.31 13.27
C VAL A 189 -15.07 15.35 11.73
N ARG A 190 -15.52 14.27 11.07
CA ARG A 190 -15.62 14.19 9.60
C ARG A 190 -16.55 15.27 9.05
N ASP A 191 -17.73 15.44 9.65
CA ASP A 191 -18.70 16.47 9.26
C ASP A 191 -18.15 17.88 9.43
N SER A 192 -17.41 18.12 10.51
CA SER A 192 -16.75 19.40 10.77
C SER A 192 -15.69 19.71 9.70
N VAL A 193 -14.85 18.75 9.37
CA VAL A 193 -13.87 18.90 8.29
C VAL A 193 -14.59 19.12 6.95
N GLY A 194 -15.64 18.35 6.67
CA GLY A 194 -16.46 18.50 5.46
C GLY A 194 -17.09 19.86 5.34
N PHE A 195 -17.65 20.39 6.44
CA PHE A 195 -18.25 21.74 6.46
C PHE A 195 -17.25 22.82 6.06
N TRP A 196 -16.04 22.78 6.60
CA TRP A 196 -15.02 23.81 6.34
C TRP A 196 -14.31 23.61 5.00
N CYS A 197 -14.29 22.40 4.45
CA CYS A 197 -13.75 22.11 3.12
C CYS A 197 -14.76 22.35 1.99
N ALA A 198 -16.06 22.49 2.26
CA ALA A 198 -17.11 22.51 1.26
C ALA A 198 -17.03 23.66 0.24
N THR A 199 -16.47 24.81 0.63
CA THR A 199 -16.32 25.96 -0.26
C THR A 199 -15.01 26.70 0.01
N PRO A 200 -14.40 27.37 -1.01
CA PRO A 200 -13.21 28.19 -0.82
C PRO A 200 -13.38 29.24 0.28
N LYS A 201 -14.53 29.93 0.30
CA LYS A 201 -14.84 30.96 1.32
C LYS A 201 -14.80 30.43 2.75
N ARG A 202 -15.31 29.20 2.98
CA ARG A 202 -15.24 28.56 4.29
C ARG A 202 -13.80 28.20 4.63
N HIS A 203 -13.07 27.65 3.70
CA HIS A 203 -11.68 27.28 3.88
C HIS A 203 -10.80 28.48 4.26
N GLU A 204 -10.90 29.59 3.52
CA GLU A 204 -10.22 30.86 3.81
C GLU A 204 -10.57 31.40 5.21
N LYS A 205 -11.82 31.26 5.63
CA LYS A 205 -12.28 31.66 6.95
C LYS A 205 -11.65 30.79 8.05
N PHE A 206 -11.49 29.49 7.79
CA PHE A 206 -10.81 28.56 8.68
C PHE A 206 -9.31 28.94 8.82
N GLU A 207 -8.62 29.18 7.72
CA GLU A 207 -7.22 29.62 7.70
C GLU A 207 -7.02 30.94 8.45
N LYS A 208 -7.91 31.92 8.21
CA LYS A 208 -7.88 33.20 8.92
C LYS A 208 -8.07 33.03 10.43
N MET A 209 -8.93 32.11 10.86
CA MET A 209 -9.12 31.82 12.29
C MET A 209 -7.89 31.13 12.87
N ALA A 210 -7.25 30.18 12.17
CA ALA A 210 -6.00 29.58 12.59
C ALA A 210 -4.92 30.68 12.83
N SER A 211 -4.77 31.57 11.86
CA SER A 211 -3.84 32.73 11.99
C SER A 211 -4.19 33.59 13.18
N THR A 212 -5.47 33.87 13.44
CA THR A 212 -5.93 34.70 14.60
C THR A 212 -5.57 34.03 15.91
N LEU A 213 -5.56 32.72 15.98
CA LEU A 213 -5.19 31.94 17.17
C LEU A 213 -3.67 31.66 17.24
N SER A 214 -2.89 32.22 16.33
CA SER A 214 -1.45 31.94 16.20
C SER A 214 -1.10 30.47 16.03
N ILE A 215 -2.00 29.70 15.39
CA ILE A 215 -1.78 28.30 15.04
C ILE A 215 -1.29 28.25 13.58
N PRO A 216 -0.05 27.79 13.33
CA PRO A 216 0.48 27.68 11.96
C PRO A 216 -0.38 26.75 11.09
N TYR A 217 -0.88 27.26 9.96
CA TYR A 217 -1.64 26.43 9.00
C TYR A 217 -0.68 25.77 8.00
N THR A 218 0.04 24.77 8.47
CA THR A 218 1.04 24.04 7.68
C THR A 218 0.48 22.83 6.94
N LYS A 219 -0.64 22.28 7.43
CA LYS A 219 -1.33 21.13 6.83
C LYS A 219 -2.76 21.52 6.50
N ARG A 220 -3.13 21.31 5.25
CA ARG A 220 -4.51 21.56 4.81
C ARG A 220 -5.46 20.52 5.40
N ILE A 221 -6.57 20.98 6.00
CA ILE A 221 -7.67 20.08 6.38
C ILE A 221 -8.30 19.49 5.11
N GLY A 222 -8.67 18.23 5.16
CA GLY A 222 -9.27 17.51 4.03
C GLY A 222 -10.08 16.30 4.50
N LEU A 223 -11.12 15.95 3.75
CA LEU A 223 -11.93 14.77 4.02
C LEU A 223 -11.13 13.50 3.74
N ASP A 224 -11.44 12.47 4.50
CA ASP A 224 -10.94 11.13 4.27
C ASP A 224 -11.66 10.42 3.11
N CYS A 225 -11.03 9.37 2.64
CA CYS A 225 -11.65 8.37 1.78
C CYS A 225 -12.06 7.20 2.69
N THR A 226 -13.34 7.03 2.95
CA THR A 226 -13.88 6.05 3.92
C THR A 226 -13.46 4.60 3.65
N THR A 227 -13.10 4.28 2.40
CA THR A 227 -12.57 2.96 2.03
C THR A 227 -11.09 2.75 2.39
N ARG A 228 -10.38 3.83 2.80
CA ARG A 228 -8.95 3.83 3.11
C ARG A 228 -8.70 4.37 4.51
N TRP A 229 -8.61 3.52 5.49
CA TRP A 229 -8.42 3.87 6.90
C TRP A 229 -7.21 4.81 7.16
N ASN A 230 -6.13 4.71 6.36
CA ASN A 230 -4.99 5.61 6.45
C ASN A 230 -5.41 7.08 6.27
N SER A 231 -6.34 7.34 5.34
CA SER A 231 -6.87 8.69 5.12
C SER A 231 -7.70 9.17 6.30
N THR A 232 -8.44 8.28 6.97
CA THR A 232 -9.17 8.61 8.19
C THR A 232 -8.23 8.97 9.33
N PHE A 233 -7.14 8.20 9.51
CA PHE A 233 -6.08 8.53 10.48
C PHE A 233 -5.48 9.92 10.20
N LEU A 234 -5.12 10.21 8.94
CA LEU A 234 -4.56 11.50 8.55
C LEU A 234 -5.55 12.65 8.77
N MET A 235 -6.81 12.47 8.37
CA MET A 235 -7.87 13.45 8.63
C MET A 235 -8.00 13.75 10.13
N LEU A 236 -8.10 12.72 10.97
CA LEU A 236 -8.20 12.87 12.43
C LEU A 236 -6.96 13.56 13.02
N SER A 237 -5.76 13.17 12.59
CA SER A 237 -4.51 13.74 13.10
C SER A 237 -4.41 15.22 12.80
N ILE A 238 -4.81 15.65 11.59
CA ILE A 238 -4.83 17.07 11.20
C ILE A 238 -5.95 17.82 11.92
N ALA A 239 -7.16 17.23 11.99
CA ALA A 239 -8.29 17.88 12.69
C ALA A 239 -7.99 18.14 14.18
N LEU A 240 -7.31 17.19 14.85
CA LEU A 240 -6.91 17.33 16.25
C LEU A 240 -5.86 18.44 16.46
N GLU A 241 -4.96 18.67 15.52
CA GLU A 241 -4.02 19.80 15.56
C GLU A 241 -4.77 21.15 15.53
N TYR A 242 -5.91 21.21 14.83
CA TYR A 242 -6.73 22.41 14.68
C TYR A 242 -7.98 22.43 15.56
N GLN A 243 -8.12 21.53 16.54
CA GLN A 243 -9.26 21.52 17.47
C GLN A 243 -9.60 22.92 18.01
N PRO A 244 -8.65 23.75 18.49
CA PRO A 244 -8.98 25.08 19.00
C PRO A 244 -9.60 26.01 17.94
N VAL A 245 -9.27 25.79 16.65
CA VAL A 245 -9.85 26.55 15.53
C VAL A 245 -11.32 26.17 15.35
N PHE A 246 -11.63 24.87 15.35
CA PHE A 246 -13.01 24.38 15.27
C PHE A 246 -13.85 24.90 16.44
N ASP A 247 -13.35 24.77 17.66
CA ASP A 247 -14.05 25.25 18.87
C ASP A 247 -14.32 26.75 18.82
N ARG A 248 -13.34 27.54 18.35
CA ARG A 248 -13.51 29.00 18.22
C ARG A 248 -14.50 29.40 17.15
N LEU A 249 -14.49 28.67 16.03
CA LEU A 249 -15.43 28.87 14.92
C LEU A 249 -16.86 28.48 15.31
N ALA A 250 -17.05 27.45 16.14
CA ALA A 250 -18.36 27.05 16.64
C ALA A 250 -19.05 28.17 17.45
N LEU A 251 -18.27 29.02 18.15
CA LEU A 251 -18.81 30.17 18.87
C LEU A 251 -19.23 31.34 17.97
N ARG A 252 -18.75 31.37 16.71
CA ARG A 252 -18.97 32.48 15.78
C ARG A 252 -19.91 32.15 14.63
N GLU A 253 -20.04 30.88 14.30
CA GLU A 253 -20.78 30.39 13.13
C GLU A 253 -21.99 29.56 13.53
N LYS A 254 -23.16 30.17 13.58
CA LYS A 254 -24.42 29.52 14.00
C LYS A 254 -24.73 28.23 13.20
N LEU A 255 -24.36 28.17 11.90
CA LEU A 255 -24.57 26.97 11.08
C LEU A 255 -23.58 25.86 11.39
N PHE A 256 -22.45 26.17 11.97
CA PHE A 256 -21.43 25.20 12.34
C PHE A 256 -21.58 24.68 13.78
N THR A 257 -22.12 25.50 14.68
CA THR A 257 -22.30 25.16 16.12
C THR A 257 -22.87 23.75 16.35
N PRO A 258 -23.94 23.28 15.65
CA PRO A 258 -24.49 21.94 15.87
C PRO A 258 -23.62 20.82 15.29
N ILE A 259 -22.70 21.13 14.38
CA ILE A 259 -21.83 20.18 13.68
C ILE A 259 -20.53 19.97 14.47
N CYS A 260 -20.09 20.99 15.22
CA CYS A 260 -18.84 20.92 15.97
C CYS A 260 -18.86 19.79 16.99
N PRO A 261 -17.81 18.94 17.06
CA PRO A 261 -17.74 17.89 18.04
C PRO A 261 -17.74 18.45 19.47
N SER A 262 -18.41 17.76 20.37
CA SER A 262 -18.32 18.00 21.81
C SER A 262 -16.93 17.64 22.37
N VAL A 263 -16.65 18.08 23.60
CA VAL A 263 -15.39 17.72 24.29
C VAL A 263 -15.21 16.20 24.38
N ALA A 264 -16.29 15.46 24.66
CA ALA A 264 -16.23 13.99 24.72
C ALA A 264 -15.89 13.35 23.35
N GLU A 265 -16.46 13.88 22.26
CA GLU A 265 -16.18 13.39 20.91
C GLU A 265 -14.74 13.73 20.46
N TRP A 266 -14.20 14.90 20.84
CA TRP A 266 -12.79 15.22 20.63
C TRP A 266 -11.84 14.29 21.41
N ILE A 267 -12.15 14.02 22.69
CA ILE A 267 -11.38 13.06 23.50
C ILE A 267 -11.41 11.68 22.84
N PHE A 268 -12.58 11.21 22.42
CA PHE A 268 -12.71 9.94 21.73
C PHE A 268 -11.91 9.91 20.41
N ALA A 269 -12.02 10.94 19.58
CA ALA A 269 -11.24 11.07 18.34
C ALA A 269 -9.73 11.01 18.59
N LYS A 270 -9.24 11.65 19.66
CA LYS A 270 -7.84 11.59 20.08
C LYS A 270 -7.41 10.19 20.48
N GLU A 271 -8.25 9.47 21.23
CA GLU A 271 -8.02 8.09 21.63
C GLU A 271 -7.95 7.15 20.42
N VAL A 272 -8.88 7.31 19.48
CA VAL A 272 -8.87 6.56 18.19
C VAL A 272 -7.61 6.85 17.40
N CYS A 273 -7.31 8.12 17.18
CA CYS A 273 -6.14 8.54 16.40
C CYS A 273 -4.83 8.01 17.00
N SER A 274 -4.68 8.06 18.35
CA SER A 274 -3.48 7.54 19.02
C SER A 274 -3.27 6.04 18.80
N ARG A 275 -4.37 5.26 18.71
CA ARG A 275 -4.31 3.81 18.48
C ARG A 275 -4.07 3.46 17.03
N LEU A 276 -4.63 4.22 16.09
CA LEU A 276 -4.38 4.03 14.67
C LEU A 276 -2.93 4.32 14.28
N ARG A 277 -2.23 5.15 15.03
CA ARG A 277 -0.84 5.54 14.73
C ARG A 277 0.08 4.34 14.60
N ILE A 278 0.02 3.35 15.48
CA ILE A 278 0.89 2.17 15.42
C ILE A 278 0.70 1.40 14.10
N PHE A 279 -0.54 1.28 13.62
CA PHE A 279 -0.83 0.62 12.35
C PHE A 279 -0.33 1.45 11.16
N TYR A 280 -0.50 2.78 11.24
CA TYR A 280 -0.01 3.69 10.22
C TYR A 280 1.51 3.60 10.08
N ASP A 281 2.24 3.76 11.18
CA ASP A 281 3.70 3.73 11.20
C ASP A 281 4.25 2.38 10.71
N ILE A 282 3.61 1.26 11.08
CA ILE A 282 4.01 -0.07 10.63
C ILE A 282 3.65 -0.30 9.16
N SER A 283 2.49 0.17 8.69
CA SER A 283 2.12 0.05 7.28
C SER A 283 3.08 0.83 6.38
N GLU A 284 3.45 2.06 6.76
CA GLU A 284 4.47 2.85 6.06
C GLU A 284 5.83 2.12 6.04
N LEU A 285 6.24 1.58 7.19
CA LEU A 285 7.50 0.85 7.30
C LEU A 285 7.53 -0.40 6.41
N LEU A 286 6.45 -1.20 6.42
CA LEU A 286 6.39 -2.45 5.62
C LEU A 286 6.15 -2.21 4.12
N SER A 287 5.68 -1.02 3.75
CA SER A 287 5.51 -0.61 2.35
C SER A 287 6.78 -0.03 1.72
N GLY A 288 7.88 0.04 2.48
CA GLY A 288 9.16 0.54 1.98
C GLY A 288 9.75 -0.35 0.88
N THR A 289 10.25 0.28 -0.19
CA THR A 289 10.82 -0.40 -1.36
C THR A 289 12.35 -0.30 -1.45
N LYS A 290 12.97 0.49 -0.56
CA LYS A 290 14.41 0.81 -0.61
C LYS A 290 15.25 0.05 0.42
N TYR A 291 14.61 -0.76 1.25
CA TYR A 291 15.26 -1.52 2.33
C TYR A 291 14.53 -2.83 2.57
N VAL A 292 15.24 -3.78 3.18
CA VAL A 292 14.67 -5.09 3.54
C VAL A 292 13.68 -4.91 4.70
N THR A 293 12.46 -5.39 4.54
CA THR A 293 11.38 -5.27 5.54
C THR A 293 11.14 -6.55 6.35
N ALA A 294 11.63 -7.69 5.88
CA ALA A 294 11.39 -9.00 6.50
C ALA A 294 11.91 -9.10 7.94
N ASN A 295 13.09 -8.55 8.21
CA ASN A 295 13.70 -8.51 9.55
C ASN A 295 12.92 -7.61 10.54
N LEU A 296 12.15 -6.64 10.03
CA LEU A 296 11.34 -5.73 10.83
C LEU A 296 9.94 -6.27 11.09
N PHE A 297 9.48 -7.22 10.27
CA PHE A 297 8.11 -7.74 10.29
C PHE A 297 7.74 -8.30 11.66
N PHE A 298 8.46 -9.31 12.15
CA PHE A 298 8.08 -10.02 13.38
C PHE A 298 8.02 -9.12 14.62
N PRO A 299 9.05 -8.30 14.95
CA PRO A 299 8.99 -7.40 16.09
C PRO A 299 7.81 -6.40 16.00
N LYS A 300 7.50 -5.91 14.79
CA LYS A 300 6.41 -4.95 14.57
C LYS A 300 5.03 -5.59 14.74
N ILE A 301 4.85 -6.81 14.24
CA ILE A 301 3.59 -7.55 14.45
C ILE A 301 3.38 -7.90 15.92
N CYS A 302 4.44 -8.29 16.64
CA CYS A 302 4.38 -8.47 18.10
C CYS A 302 3.99 -7.18 18.82
N SER A 303 4.49 -6.02 18.38
CA SER A 303 4.11 -4.71 18.93
C SER A 303 2.63 -4.41 18.73
N VAL A 304 2.06 -4.74 17.57
CA VAL A 304 0.62 -4.63 17.30
C VAL A 304 -0.18 -5.52 18.25
N TYR A 305 0.21 -6.77 18.39
CA TYR A 305 -0.44 -7.73 19.29
C TYR A 305 -0.51 -7.22 20.73
N LEU A 306 0.64 -6.77 21.25
CA LEU A 306 0.74 -6.23 22.61
C LEU A 306 -0.10 -4.97 22.80
N ALA A 307 -0.13 -4.09 21.79
CA ALA A 307 -0.97 -2.89 21.80
C ALA A 307 -2.46 -3.25 21.87
N ILE A 308 -2.94 -4.14 21.00
CA ILE A 308 -4.35 -4.59 20.99
C ILE A 308 -4.70 -5.22 22.35
N ARG A 309 -3.84 -6.05 22.93
CA ARG A 309 -4.06 -6.65 24.27
C ARG A 309 -4.21 -5.57 25.35
N LYS A 310 -3.34 -4.56 25.34
CA LYS A 310 -3.37 -3.47 26.31
C LYS A 310 -4.67 -2.65 26.22
N TRP A 311 -5.24 -2.48 25.02
CA TRP A 311 -6.47 -1.69 24.84
C TRP A 311 -7.70 -2.38 25.39
N ARG A 312 -7.70 -3.69 25.57
CA ARG A 312 -8.79 -4.44 26.19
C ARG A 312 -8.97 -4.14 27.68
N THR A 313 -7.96 -3.59 28.33
CA THR A 313 -7.96 -3.24 29.75
C THR A 313 -8.33 -1.77 30.02
N VAL A 314 -8.60 -1.01 28.96
CA VAL A 314 -8.98 0.41 29.07
C VAL A 314 -10.48 0.48 29.42
N ASN A 315 -10.81 1.25 30.46
CA ASN A 315 -12.18 1.43 30.92
C ASN A 315 -13.01 2.35 30.00
N HIS A 316 -13.20 1.92 28.74
CA HIS A 316 -14.01 2.60 27.73
C HIS A 316 -14.61 1.55 26.79
N SER A 317 -15.94 1.37 26.86
CA SER A 317 -16.65 0.29 26.15
C SER A 317 -16.36 0.24 24.64
N GLY A 318 -16.40 1.37 23.95
CA GLY A 318 -16.11 1.42 22.50
C GLY A 318 -14.69 1.00 22.14
N ILE A 319 -13.70 1.30 22.98
CA ILE A 319 -12.31 0.88 22.78
C ILE A 319 -12.12 -0.62 23.06
N GLU A 320 -12.82 -1.12 24.08
CA GLU A 320 -12.82 -2.56 24.39
C GLU A 320 -13.37 -3.38 23.24
N ASP A 321 -14.55 -3.01 22.72
CA ASP A 321 -15.20 -3.71 21.61
C ASP A 321 -14.38 -3.64 20.32
N MET A 322 -13.81 -2.47 20.01
CA MET A 322 -12.83 -2.32 18.93
C MET A 322 -11.69 -3.32 19.07
N SER A 323 -11.07 -3.36 20.26
CA SER A 323 -9.91 -4.22 20.49
C SER A 323 -10.26 -5.72 20.43
N LYS A 324 -11.48 -6.11 20.78
CA LYS A 324 -11.97 -7.49 20.61
C LYS A 324 -12.01 -7.89 19.13
N LEU A 325 -12.65 -7.06 18.28
CA LEU A 325 -12.71 -7.34 16.84
C LEU A 325 -11.34 -7.36 16.20
N MET A 326 -10.48 -6.38 16.52
CA MET A 326 -9.11 -6.34 16.03
C MET A 326 -8.32 -7.59 16.45
N LYS A 327 -8.48 -8.06 17.70
CA LYS A 327 -7.84 -9.28 18.19
C LYS A 327 -8.33 -10.52 17.46
N GLN A 328 -9.63 -10.67 17.25
CA GLN A 328 -10.20 -11.79 16.49
C GLN A 328 -9.64 -11.86 15.07
N LYS A 329 -9.55 -10.68 14.39
CA LYS A 329 -8.97 -10.61 13.05
C LYS A 329 -7.45 -10.90 13.06
N PHE A 330 -6.73 -10.39 14.06
CA PHE A 330 -5.33 -10.68 14.27
C PHE A 330 -5.08 -12.19 14.42
N ASP A 331 -5.83 -12.85 15.32
CA ASP A 331 -5.70 -14.28 15.60
C ASP A 331 -6.00 -15.15 14.37
N LYS A 332 -6.97 -14.74 13.54
CA LYS A 332 -7.27 -15.43 12.29
C LYS A 332 -6.06 -15.60 11.38
N TYR A 333 -5.17 -14.60 11.35
CA TYR A 333 -4.04 -14.58 10.41
C TYR A 333 -2.71 -14.91 11.06
N TRP A 334 -2.56 -14.69 12.37
CA TRP A 334 -1.26 -14.76 13.05
C TRP A 334 -1.27 -15.59 14.34
N SER A 335 -2.31 -16.39 14.62
CA SER A 335 -2.25 -17.38 15.69
C SER A 335 -1.54 -18.66 15.24
N ASP A 336 -0.99 -19.42 16.18
CA ASP A 336 -0.27 -20.67 15.91
C ASP A 336 -1.09 -21.73 15.16
N ALA A 337 -2.42 -21.67 15.26
CA ALA A 337 -3.31 -22.65 14.63
C ALA A 337 -3.46 -22.48 13.10
N HIS A 338 -3.11 -21.29 12.54
CA HIS A 338 -3.30 -20.99 11.11
C HIS A 338 -2.06 -20.35 10.45
N GLY A 339 -0.93 -20.34 11.12
CA GLY A 339 0.17 -19.43 10.85
C GLY A 339 1.24 -19.87 9.85
N SER A 340 0.94 -20.03 8.55
CA SER A 340 2.01 -20.07 7.53
C SER A 340 2.87 -18.79 7.56
N ASN A 341 2.27 -17.62 7.83
CA ASN A 341 3.02 -16.36 7.95
C ASN A 341 3.86 -16.24 9.23
N PHE A 342 3.39 -16.84 10.33
CA PHE A 342 4.16 -16.86 11.58
C PHE A 342 5.34 -17.83 11.49
N LYS A 343 5.15 -18.98 10.83
CA LYS A 343 6.23 -19.94 10.54
C LYS A 343 7.31 -19.33 9.63
N CYS A 344 6.93 -18.56 8.62
CA CYS A 344 7.89 -17.83 7.78
C CYS A 344 8.69 -16.81 8.58
N SER A 345 8.08 -16.06 9.50
CA SER A 345 8.80 -15.07 10.32
C SER A 345 9.76 -15.71 11.32
N GLN A 346 9.42 -16.87 11.89
CA GLN A 346 10.34 -17.66 12.73
C GLN A 346 11.52 -18.20 11.92
N LEU A 347 11.29 -18.70 10.71
CA LEU A 347 12.36 -19.16 9.81
C LEU A 347 13.28 -18.01 9.37
N PHE A 348 12.73 -16.84 9.08
CA PHE A 348 13.55 -15.66 8.77
C PHE A 348 14.38 -15.19 9.96
N SER A 349 13.85 -15.23 11.19
CA SER A 349 14.64 -14.90 12.38
C SER A 349 15.77 -15.92 12.63
N HIS A 350 15.55 -17.20 12.35
CA HIS A 350 16.59 -18.24 12.47
C HIS A 350 17.63 -18.21 11.34
N LEU A 351 17.24 -17.80 10.12
CA LEU A 351 18.15 -17.72 8.97
C LEU A 351 19.05 -16.48 8.98
N PHE A 352 18.67 -15.42 9.72
CA PHE A 352 19.42 -14.16 9.78
C PHE A 352 20.05 -13.84 11.16
N MET A 353 19.88 -14.72 12.17
CA MET A 353 20.55 -14.61 13.48
C MET A 353 21.58 -15.71 13.72
N GLY A 354 21.87 -16.55 12.72
CA GLY A 354 22.90 -17.58 12.77
C GLY A 354 24.19 -17.20 12.05
#